data_93fc13cbd8378fc674fd8f72f9e1fec0
#
_entry.id   93fc13cbd8378fc674fd8f72f9e1fec0
#
_cell.length_a   1.000
_cell.length_b   1.000
_cell.length_c   1.000
_cell.angle_alpha   90.00
_cell.angle_beta   90.00
_cell.angle_gamma   90.00
#
_symmetry.space_group_name_H-M   'P 1'
#
loop_
_entity.id
_entity.type
_entity.pdbx_description
1 polymer ?
#
loop_
_entity_poly.entity_id
_entity_poly.type
_entity_poly.pdbx_seq_one_letter_code
_entity_poly.pdbx_strand_id
1 'polypeptide(L)'
;MGKIAGIQLPGKSSFAYDTASVMLQNIGVQRPICLLNCASSDKEDFATLGKRILVLDGVIYNPEDFRAKYKGHADSELILMSIEKIGLQATLGKINGDFALALIDQHSGSLTLARDRFGIRPLYYSSKGPNLGFSSSIRSLLNLSFVSKKINPTFLKTAAALNYRFLDTHPNRTPFLDVVQVAPGSIVEFKKGSINNYAFYEWQSDEKRHGLTVTETDYIDLFEDSVARRLKKSSDPIFTLSGGLDSSAVIAMAHKITGIPQPAISSIHEDKSFDEKLEIMDVVNSGIVEWEAVSIDNPDIFDLLEKVTPHHEYPIPTATWLNHFILTEKAKNLGYRSLFTGLGGDELNAGEYDYFFYFFADLKHRKKDALLRQEIEAWIRNHNHPIFQKSKHLAMSQIYKLTSQSAIGNCNPDIGLLYKYQKILHSDLTDLTDVIPTYHATSDSYLLNHSRNELLQTTMPCCLRASNLNSAAMGISDFHPFLDYRLFELMDGVPSEQKIQNGITKAFARRAYKGLLPEATRTRITKKGWNAPAHQWFADQGRKKLLDLISSRQFIERGIYNQKELHKVVNQHFKILESGKNIENHMMVIWQIVSLEIWLRNMASV
;
A
#
# COMPACT_ATOMS: atom_id res chain seq x y z
N MET A 1 -16.73 -0.20 -5.86
CA MET A 1 -16.22 -0.25 -4.48
C MET A 1 -17.27 0.35 -3.57
N GLY A 2 -17.62 -0.37 -2.50
CA GLY A 2 -18.44 0.14 -1.42
C GLY A 2 -17.76 1.34 -0.74
N LYS A 3 -18.55 2.24 -0.21
CA LYS A 3 -18.10 3.31 0.68
C LYS A 3 -19.07 3.34 1.85
N ILE A 4 -18.56 3.33 3.06
CA ILE A 4 -19.37 3.35 4.27
C ILE A 4 -19.11 4.60 5.11
N ALA A 5 -20.15 5.07 5.78
CA ALA A 5 -20.06 6.12 6.77
C ALA A 5 -21.13 5.95 7.84
N GLY A 6 -20.90 6.48 9.02
CA GLY A 6 -21.88 6.50 10.08
C GLY A 6 -21.53 7.52 11.16
N ILE A 7 -22.54 7.89 11.94
CA ILE A 7 -22.40 8.89 13.01
C ILE A 7 -23.26 8.50 14.20
N GLN A 8 -22.72 8.67 15.40
CA GLN A 8 -23.45 8.55 16.65
C GLN A 8 -23.43 9.90 17.37
N LEU A 9 -24.62 10.48 17.57
CA LEU A 9 -24.81 11.74 18.30
C LEU A 9 -25.78 11.49 19.47
N PRO A 10 -25.53 12.04 20.66
CA PRO A 10 -26.40 11.87 21.79
C PRO A 10 -27.77 12.52 21.53
N GLY A 11 -28.86 11.76 21.71
CA GLY A 11 -30.23 12.26 21.74
C GLY A 11 -30.90 12.63 20.40
N LYS A 12 -30.28 12.36 19.23
CA LYS A 12 -30.84 12.77 17.92
C LYS A 12 -30.69 11.69 16.84
N SER A 13 -31.69 10.85 16.63
CA SER A 13 -31.67 9.79 15.60
C SER A 13 -31.88 10.32 14.15
N SER A 14 -32.78 11.30 13.93
CA SER A 14 -33.05 11.83 12.58
C SER A 14 -31.90 12.63 12.00
N PHE A 15 -31.24 13.47 12.80
CA PHE A 15 -30.10 14.27 12.35
C PHE A 15 -28.88 13.41 11.98
N ALA A 16 -28.69 12.29 12.66
CA ALA A 16 -27.61 11.37 12.38
C ALA A 16 -27.78 10.66 11.03
N TYR A 17 -29.02 10.35 10.64
CA TYR A 17 -29.34 9.75 9.33
C TYR A 17 -28.97 10.66 8.17
N ASP A 18 -29.44 11.92 8.21
CA ASP A 18 -29.14 12.90 7.17
C ASP A 18 -27.63 13.19 7.06
N THR A 19 -26.95 13.26 8.19
CA THR A 19 -25.50 13.51 8.23
C THR A 19 -24.71 12.34 7.61
N ALA A 20 -25.04 11.08 7.90
CA ALA A 20 -24.36 9.93 7.31
C ALA A 20 -24.55 9.89 5.78
N SER A 21 -25.73 10.25 5.28
CA SER A 21 -26.01 10.39 3.85
C SER A 21 -25.12 11.49 3.22
N VAL A 22 -25.08 12.67 3.82
CA VAL A 22 -24.27 13.80 3.35
C VAL A 22 -22.77 13.47 3.37
N MET A 23 -22.29 12.73 4.37
CA MET A 23 -20.89 12.28 4.41
C MET A 23 -20.49 11.50 3.16
N LEU A 24 -21.33 10.60 2.65
CA LEU A 24 -21.04 9.85 1.43
C LEU A 24 -21.27 10.68 0.16
N GLN A 25 -22.28 11.54 0.12
CA GLN A 25 -22.51 12.44 -1.01
C GLN A 25 -21.30 13.36 -1.25
N ASN A 26 -20.70 13.87 -0.20
CA ASN A 26 -19.52 14.75 -0.27
C ASN A 26 -18.26 14.06 -0.84
N ILE A 27 -18.26 12.73 -0.94
CA ILE A 27 -17.18 11.95 -1.57
C ILE A 27 -17.63 11.29 -2.88
N GLY A 28 -18.70 11.78 -3.48
CA GLY A 28 -19.16 11.40 -4.82
C GLY A 28 -20.09 10.18 -4.89
N VAL A 29 -20.66 9.72 -3.78
CA VAL A 29 -21.73 8.72 -3.80
C VAL A 29 -23.04 9.43 -4.10
N GLN A 30 -23.56 9.29 -5.32
CA GLN A 30 -24.74 10.06 -5.78
C GLN A 30 -26.03 9.70 -5.05
N ARG A 31 -26.22 8.41 -4.72
CA ARG A 31 -27.43 7.90 -4.08
C ARG A 31 -27.05 6.92 -2.96
N PRO A 32 -26.55 7.42 -1.81
CA PRO A 32 -26.20 6.54 -0.70
C PRO A 32 -27.44 5.87 -0.14
N ILE A 33 -27.34 4.60 0.18
CA ILE A 33 -28.38 3.85 0.89
C ILE A 33 -28.10 4.00 2.37
N CYS A 34 -29.08 4.42 3.13
CA CYS A 34 -28.95 4.69 4.55
C CYS A 34 -29.81 3.73 5.36
N LEU A 35 -29.24 3.25 6.45
CA LEU A 35 -29.96 2.47 7.44
C LEU A 35 -29.60 2.98 8.84
N LEU A 36 -30.59 3.55 9.52
CA LEU A 36 -30.38 4.23 10.78
C LEU A 36 -29.23 5.27 10.68
N ASN A 37 -28.23 5.20 11.54
CA ASN A 37 -27.13 6.17 11.58
C ASN A 37 -25.97 5.82 10.64
N CYS A 38 -26.18 4.93 9.67
CA CYS A 38 -25.16 4.50 8.72
C CYS A 38 -25.61 4.68 7.28
N ALA A 39 -24.65 4.88 6.39
CA ALA A 39 -24.87 4.95 4.96
C ALA A 39 -23.83 4.10 4.21
N SER A 40 -24.22 3.55 3.08
CA SER A 40 -23.35 2.87 2.14
C SER A 40 -23.71 3.18 0.68
N SER A 41 -22.84 2.82 -0.23
CA SER A 41 -23.07 2.94 -1.67
C SER A 41 -23.95 1.82 -2.23
N ASP A 42 -24.08 0.68 -1.53
CA ASP A 42 -24.86 -0.49 -1.97
C ASP A 42 -25.70 -1.06 -0.84
N LYS A 43 -26.87 -1.63 -1.20
CA LYS A 43 -27.78 -2.29 -0.27
C LYS A 43 -27.20 -3.60 0.29
N GLU A 44 -26.43 -4.33 -0.50
CA GLU A 44 -25.78 -5.58 -0.10
C GLU A 44 -24.67 -5.38 0.94
N ASP A 45 -24.22 -4.14 1.11
CA ASP A 45 -23.26 -3.76 2.17
C ASP A 45 -23.90 -3.80 3.57
N PHE A 46 -25.23 -3.85 3.68
CA PHE A 46 -25.95 -3.87 4.95
C PHE A 46 -26.46 -5.26 5.32
N ALA A 47 -26.37 -5.58 6.60
CA ALA A 47 -27.11 -6.70 7.21
C ALA A 47 -27.73 -6.28 8.54
N THR A 48 -28.91 -6.84 8.83
CA THR A 48 -29.58 -6.61 10.11
C THR A 48 -30.02 -7.94 10.70
N LEU A 49 -29.79 -8.13 12.01
CA LEU A 49 -30.26 -9.30 12.76
C LEU A 49 -30.63 -8.87 14.18
N GLY A 50 -31.91 -8.89 14.47
CA GLY A 50 -32.44 -8.34 15.72
C GLY A 50 -32.16 -6.85 15.85
N LYS A 51 -31.38 -6.46 16.88
CA LYS A 51 -30.96 -5.07 17.12
C LYS A 51 -29.53 -4.79 16.65
N ARG A 52 -28.92 -5.70 15.90
CA ARG A 52 -27.58 -5.53 15.34
C ARG A 52 -27.63 -5.16 13.88
N ILE A 53 -26.76 -4.24 13.50
CA ILE A 53 -26.58 -3.76 12.13
C ILE A 53 -25.11 -3.90 11.80
N LEU A 54 -24.82 -4.56 10.69
CA LEU A 54 -23.48 -4.63 10.10
C LEU A 54 -23.48 -3.78 8.83
N VAL A 55 -22.42 -2.99 8.66
CA VAL A 55 -22.12 -2.30 7.40
C VAL A 55 -20.75 -2.77 6.93
N LEU A 56 -20.66 -3.23 5.70
CA LEU A 56 -19.46 -3.84 5.11
C LEU A 56 -19.04 -3.07 3.85
N ASP A 57 -17.82 -2.56 3.81
CA ASP A 57 -17.13 -2.11 2.60
C ASP A 57 -16.08 -3.15 2.24
N GLY A 58 -16.25 -3.89 1.15
CA GLY A 58 -15.24 -4.85 0.76
C GLY A 58 -15.73 -6.08 0.04
N VAL A 59 -14.85 -7.07 -0.03
CA VAL A 59 -15.06 -8.34 -0.74
C VAL A 59 -14.61 -9.49 0.15
N ILE A 60 -15.48 -10.49 0.34
CA ILE A 60 -15.18 -11.74 1.05
C ILE A 60 -14.88 -12.82 0.01
N TYR A 61 -13.70 -13.39 0.06
CA TYR A 61 -13.21 -14.38 -0.92
C TYR A 61 -13.56 -15.82 -0.56
N ASN A 62 -13.98 -16.09 0.69
CA ASN A 62 -14.38 -17.41 1.18
C ASN A 62 -15.80 -17.43 1.74
N PRO A 63 -16.82 -16.90 1.03
CA PRO A 63 -18.19 -16.90 1.54
C PRO A 63 -18.74 -18.31 1.74
N GLU A 64 -18.22 -19.32 1.05
CA GLU A 64 -18.59 -20.74 1.21
C GLU A 64 -18.34 -21.27 2.62
N ASP A 65 -17.34 -20.80 3.32
CA ASP A 65 -17.02 -21.23 4.70
C ASP A 65 -18.10 -20.79 5.70
N PHE A 66 -18.91 -19.79 5.31
CA PHE A 66 -20.02 -19.26 6.08
C PHE A 66 -21.37 -19.78 5.58
N ARG A 67 -21.45 -20.22 4.31
CA ARG A 67 -22.71 -20.62 3.61
C ARG A 67 -23.21 -22.01 3.91
N ALA A 68 -22.53 -22.86 4.66
CA ALA A 68 -22.88 -24.29 4.83
C ALA A 68 -24.38 -24.55 5.18
N LYS A 69 -25.15 -23.51 5.59
CA LYS A 69 -26.60 -23.57 5.84
C LYS A 69 -27.42 -22.47 5.15
N TYR A 70 -26.79 -21.47 4.44
CA TYR A 70 -27.49 -20.26 4.02
C TYR A 70 -27.16 -19.93 2.57
N LYS A 71 -27.86 -20.53 1.61
CA LYS A 71 -27.74 -20.19 0.18
C LYS A 71 -28.48 -18.89 -0.11
N GLY A 72 -27.86 -17.99 -0.90
CA GLY A 72 -28.51 -16.78 -1.44
C GLY A 72 -28.38 -15.51 -0.59
N HIS A 73 -27.65 -15.53 0.53
CA HIS A 73 -27.40 -14.34 1.34
C HIS A 73 -26.21 -13.51 0.84
N ALA A 74 -26.29 -12.19 1.02
CA ALA A 74 -25.16 -11.27 0.80
C ALA A 74 -24.01 -11.55 1.77
N ASP A 75 -22.78 -11.14 1.40
CA ASP A 75 -21.60 -11.36 2.24
C ASP A 75 -21.78 -10.69 3.63
N SER A 76 -22.39 -9.51 3.71
CA SER A 76 -22.71 -8.82 4.98
C SER A 76 -23.62 -9.65 5.89
N GLU A 77 -24.65 -10.28 5.33
CA GLU A 77 -25.57 -11.14 6.09
C GLU A 77 -24.86 -12.39 6.63
N LEU A 78 -24.03 -13.04 5.80
CA LEU A 78 -23.26 -14.22 6.21
C LEU A 78 -22.31 -13.89 7.37
N ILE A 79 -21.65 -12.74 7.31
CA ILE A 79 -20.74 -12.29 8.37
C ILE A 79 -21.51 -11.99 9.65
N LEU A 80 -22.65 -11.28 9.58
CA LEU A 80 -23.47 -10.98 10.75
C LEU A 80 -24.01 -12.25 11.42
N MET A 81 -24.50 -13.22 10.65
CA MET A 81 -24.93 -14.52 11.15
C MET A 81 -23.78 -15.31 11.81
N SER A 82 -22.57 -15.22 11.23
CA SER A 82 -21.39 -15.85 11.83
C SER A 82 -21.03 -15.19 13.16
N ILE A 83 -21.07 -13.84 13.23
CA ILE A 83 -20.80 -13.09 14.46
C ILE A 83 -21.77 -13.53 15.58
N GLU A 84 -23.06 -13.69 15.26
CA GLU A 84 -24.05 -14.20 16.23
C GLU A 84 -23.74 -15.60 16.74
N LYS A 85 -23.21 -16.46 15.86
CA LYS A 85 -22.99 -17.88 16.18
C LYS A 85 -21.69 -18.14 16.93
N ILE A 86 -20.58 -17.50 16.52
CA ILE A 86 -19.23 -17.80 17.02
C ILE A 86 -18.50 -16.58 17.60
N GLY A 87 -19.13 -15.41 17.58
CA GLY A 87 -18.55 -14.15 18.04
C GLY A 87 -17.72 -13.42 16.98
N LEU A 88 -17.46 -12.13 17.23
CA LEU A 88 -16.81 -11.24 16.27
C LEU A 88 -15.36 -11.69 15.96
N GLN A 89 -14.53 -11.85 16.99
CA GLN A 89 -13.12 -12.17 16.80
C GLN A 89 -12.89 -13.48 16.05
N ALA A 90 -13.66 -14.53 16.40
CA ALA A 90 -13.60 -15.82 15.73
C ALA A 90 -14.10 -15.74 14.27
N THR A 91 -15.09 -14.90 13.99
CA THR A 91 -15.58 -14.66 12.62
C THR A 91 -14.51 -13.94 11.80
N LEU A 92 -13.94 -12.84 12.30
CA LEU A 92 -12.89 -12.08 11.60
C LEU A 92 -11.63 -12.92 11.33
N GLY A 93 -11.27 -13.80 12.27
CA GLY A 93 -10.17 -14.75 12.10
C GLY A 93 -10.36 -15.73 10.94
N LYS A 94 -11.63 -16.05 10.58
CA LYS A 94 -11.96 -16.95 9.46
C LYS A 94 -12.10 -16.26 8.10
N ILE A 95 -12.34 -14.94 8.08
CA ILE A 95 -12.52 -14.21 6.83
C ILE A 95 -11.22 -14.21 6.03
N ASN A 96 -11.29 -14.63 4.77
CA ASN A 96 -10.34 -14.25 3.72
C ASN A 96 -11.03 -13.17 2.88
N GLY A 97 -10.54 -11.94 2.95
CA GLY A 97 -11.20 -10.82 2.30
C GLY A 97 -10.49 -9.49 2.54
N ASP A 98 -10.83 -8.53 1.69
CA ASP A 98 -10.42 -7.13 1.76
C ASP A 98 -11.63 -6.35 2.30
N PHE A 99 -11.59 -5.91 3.56
CA PHE A 99 -12.79 -5.35 4.18
C PHE A 99 -12.53 -4.25 5.21
N ALA A 100 -13.51 -3.35 5.29
CA ALA A 100 -13.75 -2.47 6.41
C ALA A 100 -15.19 -2.69 6.88
N LEU A 101 -15.43 -2.91 8.16
CA LEU A 101 -16.77 -3.11 8.67
C LEU A 101 -17.06 -2.27 9.91
N ALA A 102 -18.35 -1.95 10.06
CA ALA A 102 -18.90 -1.38 11.28
C ALA A 102 -20.05 -2.26 11.77
N LEU A 103 -20.00 -2.68 13.04
CA LEU A 103 -21.04 -3.41 13.72
C LEU A 103 -21.65 -2.54 14.82
N ILE A 104 -22.93 -2.26 14.72
CA ILE A 104 -23.70 -1.48 15.68
C ILE A 104 -24.62 -2.41 16.44
N ASP A 105 -24.56 -2.37 17.76
CA ASP A 105 -25.51 -3.03 18.64
C ASP A 105 -26.39 -1.96 19.32
N GLN A 106 -27.65 -1.87 18.87
CA GLN A 106 -28.60 -0.89 19.37
C GLN A 106 -29.05 -1.17 20.80
N HIS A 107 -28.90 -2.40 21.31
CA HIS A 107 -29.25 -2.74 22.69
C HIS A 107 -28.23 -2.20 23.68
N SER A 108 -26.95 -2.40 23.39
CA SER A 108 -25.85 -1.89 24.24
C SER A 108 -25.44 -0.47 23.91
N GLY A 109 -25.83 0.06 22.74
CA GLY A 109 -25.36 1.33 22.20
C GLY A 109 -23.88 1.32 21.82
N SER A 110 -23.31 0.12 21.56
CA SER A 110 -21.91 -0.01 21.15
C SER A 110 -21.74 0.06 19.64
N LEU A 111 -20.61 0.62 19.20
CA LEU A 111 -20.12 0.55 17.83
C LEU A 111 -18.78 -0.17 17.84
N THR A 112 -18.61 -1.12 16.92
CA THR A 112 -17.36 -1.82 16.71
C THR A 112 -16.93 -1.64 15.26
N LEU A 113 -15.70 -1.19 15.05
CA LEU A 113 -15.06 -1.05 13.75
C LEU A 113 -14.00 -2.13 13.60
N ALA A 114 -13.88 -2.76 12.43
CA ALA A 114 -12.79 -3.69 12.15
C ALA A 114 -12.29 -3.52 10.71
N ARG A 115 -10.99 -3.74 10.53
CA ARG A 115 -10.31 -3.57 9.25
C ARG A 115 -9.51 -4.83 8.90
N ASP A 116 -9.46 -5.20 7.62
CA ASP A 116 -8.77 -6.40 7.14
C ASP A 116 -7.29 -6.46 7.54
N ARG A 117 -6.68 -7.65 7.38
CA ARG A 117 -5.34 -7.97 7.88
C ARG A 117 -4.22 -7.10 7.30
N PHE A 118 -4.37 -6.63 6.06
CA PHE A 118 -3.38 -5.79 5.37
C PHE A 118 -3.79 -4.31 5.35
N GLY A 119 -5.03 -3.99 5.75
CA GLY A 119 -5.58 -2.65 5.63
C GLY A 119 -5.84 -2.23 4.19
N ILE A 120 -6.23 -3.17 3.32
CA ILE A 120 -6.54 -2.91 1.92
C ILE A 120 -7.71 -1.93 1.82
N ARG A 121 -8.77 -2.15 2.63
CA ARG A 121 -9.88 -1.19 2.68
C ARG A 121 -9.60 -0.10 3.71
N PRO A 122 -9.82 1.18 3.37
CA PRO A 122 -9.65 2.28 4.31
C PRO A 122 -10.77 2.31 5.34
N LEU A 123 -10.44 2.62 6.59
CA LEU A 123 -11.43 2.86 7.65
C LEU A 123 -10.87 3.86 8.66
N TYR A 124 -11.62 4.94 8.85
CA TYR A 124 -11.26 6.04 9.74
C TYR A 124 -12.38 6.33 10.72
N TYR A 125 -12.04 6.94 11.84
CA TYR A 125 -13.00 7.45 12.80
C TYR A 125 -12.53 8.74 13.44
N SER A 126 -13.49 9.47 14.01
CA SER A 126 -13.26 10.61 14.91
C SER A 126 -14.17 10.50 16.10
N SER A 127 -13.62 10.76 17.29
CA SER A 127 -14.36 10.72 18.54
C SER A 127 -14.05 11.95 19.38
N LYS A 128 -15.10 12.68 19.81
CA LYS A 128 -14.96 13.87 20.65
C LYS A 128 -16.10 13.96 21.67
N GLY A 129 -15.79 13.65 22.91
CA GLY A 129 -16.82 13.49 23.93
C GLY A 129 -17.80 12.40 23.56
N PRO A 130 -19.12 12.68 23.53
CA PRO A 130 -20.12 11.69 23.16
C PRO A 130 -20.32 11.54 21.64
N ASN A 131 -19.69 12.39 20.84
CA ASN A 131 -19.84 12.38 19.38
C ASN A 131 -18.84 11.41 18.75
N LEU A 132 -19.31 10.58 17.84
CA LEU A 132 -18.52 9.59 17.14
C LEU A 132 -18.92 9.54 15.68
N GLY A 133 -17.95 9.57 14.76
CA GLY A 133 -18.15 9.37 13.32
C GLY A 133 -17.15 8.37 12.78
N PHE A 134 -17.54 7.57 11.80
CA PHE A 134 -16.64 6.69 11.05
C PHE A 134 -16.91 6.78 9.54
N SER A 135 -15.89 6.52 8.75
CA SER A 135 -16.03 6.48 7.29
C SER A 135 -14.85 5.76 6.64
N SER A 136 -15.05 5.27 5.42
CA SER A 136 -13.96 4.87 4.51
C SER A 136 -13.23 6.06 3.88
N SER A 137 -13.60 7.32 4.22
CA SER A 137 -12.96 8.54 3.71
C SER A 137 -12.71 9.57 4.82
N ILE A 138 -11.52 10.15 4.84
CA ILE A 138 -11.17 11.26 5.75
C ILE A 138 -12.02 12.50 5.43
N ARG A 139 -12.20 12.83 4.14
CA ARG A 139 -12.99 14.01 3.72
C ARG A 139 -14.41 13.97 4.26
N SER A 140 -15.01 12.80 4.32
CA SER A 140 -16.34 12.63 4.92
C SER A 140 -16.37 13.04 6.39
N LEU A 141 -15.34 12.65 7.16
CA LEU A 141 -15.23 12.99 8.58
C LEU A 141 -14.97 14.48 8.80
N LEU A 142 -14.19 15.13 7.92
CA LEU A 142 -13.89 16.57 8.02
C LEU A 142 -15.12 17.47 7.84
N ASN A 143 -16.23 16.93 7.31
CA ASN A 143 -17.50 17.64 7.21
C ASN A 143 -18.32 17.61 8.52
N LEU A 144 -17.91 16.82 9.52
CA LEU A 144 -18.58 16.80 10.82
C LEU A 144 -18.17 18.01 11.65
N SER A 145 -19.14 18.70 12.26
CA SER A 145 -18.94 19.96 12.99
C SER A 145 -18.01 19.83 14.21
N PHE A 146 -17.85 18.62 14.75
CA PHE A 146 -16.97 18.35 15.90
C PHE A 146 -15.56 17.91 15.50
N VAL A 147 -15.29 17.69 14.21
CA VAL A 147 -13.98 17.26 13.68
C VAL A 147 -13.17 18.48 13.26
N SER A 148 -11.97 18.62 13.78
CA SER A 148 -11.07 19.70 13.41
C SER A 148 -10.39 19.40 12.06
N LYS A 149 -10.32 20.44 11.21
CA LYS A 149 -9.55 20.41 9.96
C LYS A 149 -8.05 20.72 10.16
N LYS A 150 -7.59 20.81 11.40
CA LYS A 150 -6.18 21.10 11.69
C LYS A 150 -5.29 19.94 11.26
N ILE A 151 -4.27 20.28 10.47
CA ILE A 151 -3.23 19.32 10.08
C ILE A 151 -2.50 18.83 11.33
N ASN A 152 -2.24 17.53 11.37
CA ASN A 152 -1.45 16.90 12.42
C ASN A 152 0.03 17.34 12.28
N PRO A 153 0.61 18.05 13.27
CA PRO A 153 1.98 18.55 13.16
C PRO A 153 3.02 17.43 12.96
N THR A 154 2.83 16.29 13.62
CA THR A 154 3.73 15.13 13.49
C THR A 154 3.63 14.53 12.10
N PHE A 155 2.43 14.45 11.51
CA PHE A 155 2.28 14.04 10.11
C PHE A 155 2.96 15.03 9.15
N LEU A 156 2.73 16.33 9.35
CA LEU A 156 3.36 17.38 8.53
C LEU A 156 4.88 17.29 8.57
N LYS A 157 5.46 17.13 9.77
CA LYS A 157 6.90 16.94 9.96
C LYS A 157 7.40 15.69 9.26
N THR A 158 6.71 14.55 9.40
CA THR A 158 7.04 13.31 8.69
C THR A 158 7.00 13.51 7.18
N ALA A 159 5.94 14.10 6.66
CA ALA A 159 5.75 14.33 5.23
C ALA A 159 6.75 15.35 4.64
N ALA A 160 7.20 16.32 5.42
CA ALA A 160 8.19 17.31 4.98
C ALA A 160 9.63 16.80 5.01
N ALA A 161 9.97 15.93 5.96
CA ALA A 161 11.34 15.56 6.30
C ALA A 161 11.74 14.17 5.83
N LEU A 162 10.83 13.18 5.94
CA LEU A 162 11.14 11.77 5.74
C LEU A 162 10.63 11.29 4.38
N ASN A 163 11.22 10.21 3.89
CA ASN A 163 10.75 9.55 2.68
C ASN A 163 9.28 9.10 2.84
N TYR A 164 8.50 9.09 1.75
CA TYR A 164 7.09 8.70 1.73
C TYR A 164 6.81 7.33 2.41
N ARG A 165 7.78 6.42 2.39
CA ARG A 165 7.71 5.10 3.05
C ARG A 165 7.45 5.19 4.55
N PHE A 166 7.76 6.32 5.19
CA PHE A 166 7.59 6.50 6.63
C PHE A 166 6.30 7.21 7.03
N LEU A 167 5.42 7.54 6.09
CA LEU A 167 4.14 8.19 6.38
C LEU A 167 3.21 7.32 7.21
N ASP A 168 3.29 6.00 7.04
CA ASP A 168 2.41 5.01 7.63
C ASP A 168 3.04 4.19 8.78
N THR A 169 4.24 4.56 9.24
CA THR A 169 4.93 3.88 10.36
C THR A 169 4.12 3.87 11.67
N HIS A 170 3.19 4.80 11.80
CA HIS A 170 2.20 4.80 12.86
C HIS A 170 0.82 4.54 12.24
N PRO A 171 0.32 3.30 12.27
CA PRO A 171 -0.83 2.86 11.47
C PRO A 171 -2.14 3.57 11.84
N ASN A 172 -2.22 4.23 13.00
CA ASN A 172 -3.40 4.97 13.44
C ASN A 172 -3.33 6.47 13.07
N ARG A 173 -2.17 6.95 12.61
CA ARG A 173 -1.97 8.37 12.31
C ARG A 173 -2.56 8.75 10.96
N THR A 174 -3.22 9.90 10.92
CA THR A 174 -3.68 10.53 9.67
C THR A 174 -3.11 11.94 9.53
N PRO A 175 -3.29 12.59 8.38
CA PRO A 175 -2.94 14.00 8.19
C PRO A 175 -3.66 14.98 9.13
N PHE A 176 -4.75 14.57 9.80
CA PHE A 176 -5.59 15.46 10.62
C PHE A 176 -5.59 15.02 12.08
N LEU A 177 -5.58 16.00 13.00
CA LEU A 177 -5.48 15.76 14.43
C LEU A 177 -6.62 14.91 15.01
N ASP A 178 -7.84 15.18 14.55
CA ASP A 178 -9.06 14.58 15.13
C ASP A 178 -9.51 13.33 14.35
N VAL A 179 -8.76 12.90 13.34
CA VAL A 179 -9.10 11.72 12.54
C VAL A 179 -8.07 10.61 12.78
N VAL A 180 -8.56 9.44 13.15
CA VAL A 180 -7.76 8.26 13.46
C VAL A 180 -8.06 7.15 12.46
N GLN A 181 -7.02 6.47 11.97
CA GLN A 181 -7.17 5.29 11.12
C GLN A 181 -7.29 4.03 11.97
N VAL A 182 -8.20 3.13 11.60
CA VAL A 182 -8.21 1.79 12.17
C VAL A 182 -7.01 1.01 11.61
N ALA A 183 -6.17 0.50 12.49
CA ALA A 183 -4.97 -0.25 12.07
C ALA A 183 -5.33 -1.54 11.32
N PRO A 184 -4.45 -2.05 10.42
CA PRO A 184 -4.62 -3.36 9.80
C PRO A 184 -4.81 -4.46 10.84
N GLY A 185 -5.70 -5.43 10.57
CA GLY A 185 -5.93 -6.57 11.46
C GLY A 185 -6.53 -6.24 12.82
N SER A 186 -7.11 -5.04 13.00
CA SER A 186 -7.53 -4.52 14.30
C SER A 186 -9.03 -4.28 14.42
N ILE A 187 -9.48 -4.29 15.67
CA ILE A 187 -10.82 -3.93 16.11
C ILE A 187 -10.74 -2.70 17.00
N VAL A 188 -11.65 -1.74 16.79
CA VAL A 188 -11.86 -0.60 17.67
C VAL A 188 -13.30 -0.66 18.20
N GLU A 189 -13.48 -0.80 19.50
CA GLU A 189 -14.78 -0.90 20.14
C GLU A 189 -15.08 0.39 20.96
N PHE A 190 -16.23 0.99 20.69
CA PHE A 190 -16.77 2.12 21.41
C PHE A 190 -17.94 1.65 22.25
N LYS A 191 -17.81 1.78 23.58
CA LYS A 191 -18.85 1.32 24.51
C LYS A 191 -18.86 2.21 25.76
N LYS A 192 -20.01 2.81 26.05
CA LYS A 192 -20.21 3.63 27.26
C LYS A 192 -19.13 4.69 27.48
N GLY A 193 -18.68 5.35 26.40
CA GLY A 193 -17.66 6.40 26.45
C GLY A 193 -16.20 5.90 26.51
N SER A 194 -15.96 4.59 26.56
CA SER A 194 -14.62 3.99 26.45
C SER A 194 -14.31 3.60 25.01
N ILE A 195 -13.03 3.65 24.67
CA ILE A 195 -12.49 3.21 23.38
C ILE A 195 -11.47 2.12 23.68
N ASN A 196 -11.73 0.90 23.18
CA ASN A 196 -10.80 -0.21 23.27
C ASN A 196 -10.29 -0.55 21.87
N ASN A 197 -8.97 -0.70 21.71
CA ASN A 197 -8.33 -1.09 20.46
C ASN A 197 -7.50 -2.34 20.69
N TYR A 198 -7.74 -3.39 19.87
CA TYR A 198 -7.02 -4.65 19.96
C TYR A 198 -6.96 -5.34 18.60
N ALA A 199 -5.90 -6.14 18.39
CA ALA A 199 -5.76 -6.93 17.18
C ALA A 199 -6.66 -8.17 17.22
N PHE A 200 -7.33 -8.49 16.11
CA PHE A 200 -7.95 -9.80 15.91
C PHE A 200 -7.00 -10.74 15.17
N TYR A 201 -5.97 -10.20 14.55
CA TYR A 201 -4.96 -10.95 13.83
C TYR A 201 -3.56 -10.35 14.10
N GLU A 202 -2.67 -11.19 14.56
CA GLU A 202 -1.27 -10.85 14.75
C GLU A 202 -0.40 -11.78 13.91
N TRP A 203 0.56 -11.18 13.21
CA TRP A 203 1.57 -11.92 12.46
C TRP A 203 2.57 -12.53 13.42
N GLN A 204 2.21 -13.67 14.01
CA GLN A 204 3.10 -14.40 14.91
C GLN A 204 4.12 -15.18 14.11
N SER A 205 5.37 -15.18 14.59
CA SER A 205 6.32 -16.22 14.25
C SER A 205 5.84 -17.50 14.92
N ASP A 206 5.09 -18.32 14.19
CA ASP A 206 4.62 -19.57 14.73
C ASP A 206 5.82 -20.54 14.78
N GLU A 207 6.39 -20.73 15.98
CA GLU A 207 7.41 -21.78 16.20
C GLU A 207 6.92 -23.15 15.74
N LYS A 208 5.60 -23.37 15.71
CA LYS A 208 4.95 -24.58 15.21
C LYS A 208 5.08 -24.76 13.70
N ARG A 209 5.39 -23.68 12.94
CA ARG A 209 5.64 -23.75 11.49
C ARG A 209 7.12 -24.01 11.17
N HIS A 210 8.03 -23.79 12.13
CA HIS A 210 9.42 -24.22 12.02
C HIS A 210 9.49 -25.75 12.00
N GLY A 211 9.55 -26.34 10.81
CA GLY A 211 9.63 -27.78 10.61
C GLY A 211 8.68 -28.35 9.57
N LEU A 212 7.72 -27.56 9.08
CA LEU A 212 6.94 -27.94 7.90
C LEU A 212 7.79 -27.67 6.65
N THR A 213 7.96 -28.68 5.82
CA THR A 213 8.61 -28.53 4.53
C THR A 213 7.59 -27.92 3.56
N VAL A 214 7.71 -26.61 3.31
CA VAL A 214 6.92 -25.93 2.28
C VAL A 214 7.51 -26.21 0.91
N THR A 215 6.67 -26.67 -0.01
CA THR A 215 7.08 -26.99 -1.39
C THR A 215 6.63 -25.91 -2.37
N GLU A 216 7.26 -25.88 -3.56
CA GLU A 216 6.83 -25.02 -4.69
C GLU A 216 5.39 -25.36 -5.12
N THR A 217 4.96 -26.62 -4.97
CA THR A 217 3.58 -27.03 -5.25
C THR A 217 2.59 -26.40 -4.28
N ASP A 218 2.87 -26.41 -2.97
CA ASP A 218 2.02 -25.77 -1.97
C ASP A 218 1.82 -24.28 -2.28
N TYR A 219 2.90 -23.61 -2.70
CA TYR A 219 2.86 -22.20 -3.06
C TYR A 219 2.01 -21.96 -4.32
N ILE A 220 2.22 -22.74 -5.38
CA ILE A 220 1.53 -22.54 -6.66
C ILE A 220 0.03 -22.85 -6.54
N ASP A 221 -0.34 -23.89 -5.79
CA ASP A 221 -1.74 -24.28 -5.56
C ASP A 221 -2.48 -23.19 -4.76
N LEU A 222 -1.83 -22.66 -3.74
CA LEU A 222 -2.42 -21.57 -2.95
C LEU A 222 -2.49 -20.25 -3.73
N PHE A 223 -1.51 -19.97 -4.58
CA PHE A 223 -1.53 -18.80 -5.46
C PHE A 223 -2.64 -18.93 -6.52
N GLU A 224 -2.84 -20.12 -7.08
CA GLU A 224 -3.94 -20.42 -7.99
C GLU A 224 -5.30 -20.20 -7.32
N ASP A 225 -5.49 -20.72 -6.11
CA ASP A 225 -6.73 -20.50 -5.33
C ASP A 225 -6.95 -19.00 -5.05
N SER A 226 -5.90 -18.26 -4.70
CA SER A 226 -5.98 -16.81 -4.46
C SER A 226 -6.43 -16.04 -5.71
N VAL A 227 -5.85 -16.34 -6.88
CA VAL A 227 -6.23 -15.71 -8.16
C VAL A 227 -7.65 -16.11 -8.54
N ALA A 228 -8.01 -17.40 -8.43
CA ALA A 228 -9.33 -17.92 -8.78
C ALA A 228 -10.45 -17.28 -7.95
N ARG A 229 -10.26 -17.14 -6.63
CA ARG A 229 -11.22 -16.49 -5.74
C ARG A 229 -11.47 -15.03 -6.11
N ARG A 230 -10.41 -14.30 -6.48
CA ARG A 230 -10.51 -12.91 -6.89
C ARG A 230 -11.15 -12.75 -8.26
N LEU A 231 -10.83 -13.61 -9.23
CA LEU A 231 -11.50 -13.66 -10.53
C LEU A 231 -13.01 -13.91 -10.38
N LYS A 232 -13.42 -14.82 -9.49
CA LYS A 232 -14.83 -15.10 -9.22
C LYS A 232 -15.60 -13.90 -8.66
N LYS A 233 -14.92 -12.98 -7.99
CA LYS A 233 -15.51 -11.76 -7.40
C LYS A 233 -15.33 -10.53 -8.29
N SER A 234 -14.56 -10.63 -9.37
CA SER A 234 -14.34 -9.54 -10.31
C SER A 234 -15.40 -9.50 -11.42
N SER A 235 -15.56 -8.34 -12.02
CA SER A 235 -16.31 -8.14 -13.26
C SER A 235 -15.42 -7.40 -14.25
N ASP A 236 -15.46 -7.80 -15.51
CA ASP A 236 -14.69 -7.18 -16.60
C ASP A 236 -13.24 -6.86 -16.17
N PRO A 237 -12.41 -7.89 -15.89
CA PRO A 237 -11.07 -7.69 -15.35
C PRO A 237 -10.07 -7.21 -16.41
N ILE A 238 -9.15 -6.32 -16.00
CA ILE A 238 -7.92 -5.96 -16.71
C ILE A 238 -6.74 -6.08 -15.75
N PHE A 239 -5.56 -6.38 -16.29
CA PHE A 239 -4.36 -6.64 -15.51
C PHE A 239 -3.28 -5.60 -15.77
N THR A 240 -2.63 -5.09 -14.73
CA THR A 240 -1.40 -4.30 -14.93
C THR A 240 -0.26 -5.22 -15.33
N LEU A 241 0.47 -4.89 -16.39
CA LEU A 241 1.62 -5.64 -16.87
C LEU A 241 2.86 -4.75 -16.94
N SER A 242 3.84 -5.01 -16.08
CA SER A 242 5.14 -4.31 -16.04
C SER A 242 6.27 -5.15 -16.65
N GLY A 243 5.98 -6.33 -17.22
CA GLY A 243 7.03 -7.28 -17.62
C GLY A 243 7.83 -7.86 -16.44
N GLY A 244 7.60 -7.40 -15.22
CA GLY A 244 8.17 -7.95 -13.99
C GLY A 244 7.55 -9.30 -13.61
N LEU A 245 8.21 -10.02 -12.70
CA LEU A 245 7.83 -11.39 -12.31
C LEU A 245 6.41 -11.47 -11.75
N ASP A 246 6.02 -10.53 -10.86
CA ASP A 246 4.78 -10.63 -10.11
C ASP A 246 3.55 -10.32 -10.98
N SER A 247 3.56 -9.21 -11.71
CA SER A 247 2.45 -8.87 -12.62
C SER A 247 2.26 -9.95 -13.67
N SER A 248 3.36 -10.49 -14.23
CA SER A 248 3.32 -11.57 -15.19
C SER A 248 2.78 -12.87 -14.58
N ALA A 249 3.12 -13.19 -13.31
CA ALA A 249 2.62 -14.38 -12.63
C ALA A 249 1.10 -14.32 -12.39
N VAL A 250 0.56 -13.15 -11.99
CA VAL A 250 -0.88 -12.96 -11.83
C VAL A 250 -1.62 -13.20 -13.16
N ILE A 251 -1.12 -12.62 -14.25
CA ILE A 251 -1.71 -12.76 -15.59
C ILE A 251 -1.63 -14.20 -16.08
N ALA A 252 -0.46 -14.83 -15.97
CA ALA A 252 -0.28 -16.21 -16.42
C ALA A 252 -1.14 -17.18 -15.62
N MET A 253 -1.32 -16.96 -14.33
CA MET A 253 -2.23 -17.75 -13.51
C MET A 253 -3.69 -17.53 -13.91
N ALA A 254 -4.10 -16.29 -14.16
CA ALA A 254 -5.44 -15.99 -14.64
C ALA A 254 -5.70 -16.65 -16.01
N HIS A 255 -4.73 -16.61 -16.93
CA HIS A 255 -4.79 -17.33 -18.20
C HIS A 255 -4.93 -18.85 -18.00
N LYS A 256 -4.12 -19.44 -17.13
CA LYS A 256 -4.19 -20.87 -16.78
C LYS A 256 -5.59 -21.27 -16.29
N ILE A 257 -6.21 -20.45 -15.42
CA ILE A 257 -7.53 -20.71 -14.84
C ILE A 257 -8.65 -20.56 -15.88
N THR A 258 -8.58 -19.52 -16.71
CA THR A 258 -9.67 -19.17 -17.62
C THR A 258 -9.56 -19.81 -19.02
N GLY A 259 -8.35 -20.19 -19.43
CA GLY A 259 -8.04 -20.74 -20.75
C GLY A 259 -8.05 -19.72 -21.90
N ILE A 260 -8.18 -18.41 -21.60
CA ILE A 260 -8.19 -17.33 -22.60
C ILE A 260 -7.08 -16.31 -22.34
N PRO A 261 -6.58 -15.61 -23.39
CA PRO A 261 -5.70 -14.46 -23.18
C PRO A 261 -6.35 -13.40 -22.28
N GLN A 262 -5.56 -12.79 -21.40
CA GLN A 262 -6.07 -11.81 -20.43
C GLN A 262 -5.85 -10.38 -20.95
N PRO A 263 -6.84 -9.47 -20.82
CA PRO A 263 -6.63 -8.06 -21.10
C PRO A 263 -5.56 -7.48 -20.19
N ALA A 264 -4.53 -6.86 -20.74
CA ALA A 264 -3.42 -6.29 -19.99
C ALA A 264 -3.13 -4.86 -20.43
N ILE A 265 -2.76 -4.00 -19.44
CA ILE A 265 -2.45 -2.59 -19.68
C ILE A 265 -1.09 -2.23 -19.09
N SER A 266 -0.30 -1.45 -19.82
CA SER A 266 1.03 -1.01 -19.40
C SER A 266 1.29 0.44 -19.78
N SER A 267 2.07 1.16 -18.94
CA SER A 267 2.73 2.39 -19.37
C SER A 267 3.99 2.07 -20.17
N ILE A 268 4.22 2.81 -21.24
CA ILE A 268 5.47 2.82 -22.00
C ILE A 268 6.03 4.24 -22.03
N HIS A 269 7.35 4.35 -22.11
CA HIS A 269 8.07 5.62 -22.04
C HIS A 269 9.11 5.72 -23.16
N GLU A 270 9.38 6.94 -23.66
CA GLU A 270 10.49 7.19 -24.58
C GLU A 270 11.85 6.95 -23.92
N ASP A 271 11.97 7.27 -22.63
CA ASP A 271 13.18 7.01 -21.85
C ASP A 271 13.37 5.50 -21.60
N LYS A 272 14.33 4.92 -22.35
CA LYS A 272 14.66 3.49 -22.28
C LYS A 272 15.08 2.98 -20.91
N SER A 273 15.48 3.88 -19.99
CA SER A 273 15.85 3.50 -18.62
C SER A 273 14.63 3.22 -17.75
N PHE A 274 13.47 3.76 -18.15
CA PHE A 274 12.17 3.56 -17.50
C PHE A 274 11.20 2.72 -18.34
N ASP A 275 11.47 2.55 -19.64
CA ASP A 275 10.63 1.76 -20.53
C ASP A 275 10.87 0.26 -20.33
N GLU A 276 9.81 -0.46 -19.99
CA GLU A 276 9.79 -1.91 -19.79
C GLU A 276 9.20 -2.67 -21.01
N LYS A 277 9.07 -2.00 -22.15
CA LYS A 277 8.44 -2.58 -23.34
C LYS A 277 9.07 -3.90 -23.77
N LEU A 278 10.41 -4.02 -23.71
CA LEU A 278 11.10 -5.26 -24.07
C LEU A 278 10.71 -6.41 -23.15
N GLU A 279 10.66 -6.14 -21.86
CA GLU A 279 10.28 -7.10 -20.81
C GLU A 279 8.80 -7.51 -20.93
N ILE A 280 7.93 -6.57 -21.28
CA ILE A 280 6.50 -6.78 -21.53
C ILE A 280 6.32 -7.67 -22.76
N MET A 281 7.09 -7.45 -23.82
CA MET A 281 6.98 -8.23 -25.07
C MET A 281 7.28 -9.72 -24.89
N ASP A 282 8.07 -10.13 -23.89
CA ASP A 282 8.26 -11.56 -23.60
C ASP A 282 6.93 -12.23 -23.18
N VAL A 283 6.08 -11.49 -22.43
CA VAL A 283 4.76 -11.97 -22.01
C VAL A 283 3.75 -11.87 -23.17
N VAL A 284 3.77 -10.77 -23.92
CA VAL A 284 2.89 -10.58 -25.09
C VAL A 284 3.12 -11.66 -26.13
N ASN A 285 4.37 -11.94 -26.49
CA ASN A 285 4.75 -12.93 -27.48
C ASN A 285 4.39 -14.37 -27.08
N SER A 286 4.15 -14.62 -25.80
CA SER A 286 3.69 -15.94 -25.33
C SER A 286 2.20 -16.21 -25.62
N GLY A 287 1.44 -15.19 -26.06
CA GLY A 287 0.03 -15.31 -26.43
C GLY A 287 -0.95 -15.38 -25.25
N ILE A 288 -0.49 -15.13 -24.03
CA ILE A 288 -1.35 -15.19 -22.82
C ILE A 288 -2.06 -13.87 -22.51
N VAL A 289 -1.80 -12.79 -23.26
CA VAL A 289 -2.38 -11.46 -23.03
C VAL A 289 -2.88 -10.80 -24.32
N GLU A 290 -3.95 -10.00 -24.16
CA GLU A 290 -4.35 -8.96 -25.10
C GLU A 290 -3.85 -7.62 -24.53
N TRP A 291 -2.81 -7.05 -25.14
CA TRP A 291 -2.06 -5.95 -24.57
C TRP A 291 -2.45 -4.57 -25.08
N GLU A 292 -2.77 -3.67 -24.17
CA GLU A 292 -2.95 -2.24 -24.42
C GLU A 292 -1.76 -1.45 -23.88
N ALA A 293 -1.06 -0.74 -24.75
CA ALA A 293 0.07 0.13 -24.40
C ALA A 293 -0.40 1.58 -24.26
N VAL A 294 -0.05 2.22 -23.15
CA VAL A 294 -0.32 3.64 -22.90
C VAL A 294 0.99 4.41 -22.88
N SER A 295 1.23 5.26 -23.90
CA SER A 295 2.39 6.14 -23.92
C SER A 295 2.21 7.27 -22.92
N ILE A 296 3.21 7.46 -22.05
CA ILE A 296 3.25 8.54 -21.06
C ILE A 296 4.55 9.31 -21.28
N ASP A 297 4.50 10.20 -22.28
CA ASP A 297 5.66 10.96 -22.70
C ASP A 297 5.51 12.41 -22.22
N ASN A 298 6.43 12.81 -21.35
CA ASN A 298 6.64 14.18 -20.89
C ASN A 298 5.36 14.94 -20.46
N PRO A 299 4.52 14.37 -19.57
CA PRO A 299 3.29 15.03 -19.13
C PRO A 299 3.62 16.31 -18.35
N ASP A 300 2.73 17.32 -18.40
CA ASP A 300 2.81 18.39 -17.43
C ASP A 300 2.50 17.85 -16.03
N ILE A 301 3.56 17.68 -15.26
CA ILE A 301 3.48 17.00 -13.94
C ILE A 301 2.68 17.81 -12.92
N PHE A 302 2.65 19.15 -13.05
CA PHE A 302 1.89 20.03 -12.14
C PHE A 302 0.41 19.95 -12.44
N ASP A 303 0.02 20.06 -13.72
CA ASP A 303 -1.36 19.92 -14.14
C ASP A 303 -1.92 18.53 -13.78
N LEU A 304 -1.09 17.49 -13.94
CA LEU A 304 -1.46 16.13 -13.56
C LEU A 304 -1.60 15.96 -12.04
N LEU A 305 -0.70 16.54 -11.25
CA LEU A 305 -0.81 16.55 -9.79
C LEU A 305 -2.07 17.30 -9.33
N GLU A 306 -2.38 18.46 -9.94
CA GLU A 306 -3.59 19.21 -9.62
C GLU A 306 -4.86 18.44 -9.99
N LYS A 307 -4.85 17.68 -11.10
CA LYS A 307 -5.96 16.78 -11.49
C LYS A 307 -6.16 15.63 -10.50
N VAL A 308 -5.07 15.01 -10.02
CA VAL A 308 -5.12 13.76 -9.24
C VAL A 308 -5.28 14.02 -7.74
N THR A 309 -4.65 15.07 -7.20
CA THR A 309 -4.67 15.38 -5.75
C THR A 309 -6.08 15.53 -5.15
N PRO A 310 -7.10 16.09 -5.83
CA PRO A 310 -8.47 16.11 -5.30
C PRO A 310 -9.07 14.75 -4.97
N HIS A 311 -8.58 13.68 -5.58
CA HIS A 311 -9.01 12.30 -5.30
C HIS A 311 -8.22 11.67 -4.14
N HIS A 312 -7.10 12.30 -3.72
CA HIS A 312 -6.23 11.81 -2.67
C HIS A 312 -6.43 12.57 -1.35
N GLU A 313 -6.42 11.83 -0.26
CA GLU A 313 -6.54 12.36 1.11
C GLU A 313 -5.18 12.53 1.79
N TYR A 314 -4.11 12.16 1.10
CA TYR A 314 -2.70 12.27 1.47
C TYR A 314 -1.89 12.83 0.30
N PRO A 315 -0.71 13.39 0.53
CA PRO A 315 0.22 13.68 -0.56
C PRO A 315 0.49 12.43 -1.41
N ILE A 316 0.58 12.59 -2.72
CA ILE A 316 0.84 11.46 -3.64
C ILE A 316 2.27 10.95 -3.41
N PRO A 317 2.48 9.66 -3.11
CA PRO A 317 3.78 9.17 -2.64
C PRO A 317 4.91 9.31 -3.66
N THR A 318 4.66 8.94 -4.91
CA THR A 318 5.63 9.01 -6.02
C THR A 318 4.92 9.26 -7.35
N ALA A 319 5.68 9.68 -8.36
CA ALA A 319 5.19 9.86 -9.72
C ALA A 319 4.59 8.59 -10.34
N THR A 320 5.00 7.43 -9.88
CA THR A 320 4.44 6.13 -10.30
C THR A 320 2.92 6.08 -10.13
N TRP A 321 2.40 6.72 -9.08
CA TRP A 321 0.96 6.74 -8.81
C TRP A 321 0.18 7.69 -9.74
N LEU A 322 0.84 8.64 -10.38
CA LEU A 322 0.25 9.38 -11.50
C LEU A 322 0.11 8.48 -12.75
N ASN A 323 1.15 7.68 -13.06
CA ASN A 323 1.04 6.69 -14.12
C ASN A 323 -0.09 5.70 -13.85
N HIS A 324 -0.21 5.22 -12.61
CA HIS A 324 -1.31 4.33 -12.20
C HIS A 324 -2.67 4.98 -12.40
N PHE A 325 -2.81 6.27 -12.08
CA PHE A 325 -4.05 7.01 -12.32
C PHE A 325 -4.40 7.04 -13.81
N ILE A 326 -3.44 7.35 -14.68
CA ILE A 326 -3.61 7.38 -16.14
C ILE A 326 -4.03 6.00 -16.65
N LEU A 327 -3.36 4.93 -16.20
CA LEU A 327 -3.71 3.55 -16.59
C LEU A 327 -5.11 3.17 -16.13
N THR A 328 -5.49 3.54 -14.91
CA THR A 328 -6.80 3.25 -14.34
C THR A 328 -7.91 4.04 -15.07
N GLU A 329 -7.65 5.31 -15.43
CA GLU A 329 -8.56 6.12 -16.25
C GLU A 329 -8.75 5.50 -17.65
N LYS A 330 -7.66 5.05 -18.27
CA LYS A 330 -7.71 4.36 -19.57
C LYS A 330 -8.48 3.05 -19.47
N ALA A 331 -8.24 2.23 -18.44
CA ALA A 331 -8.96 0.98 -18.20
C ALA A 331 -10.47 1.22 -18.08
N LYS A 332 -10.89 2.25 -17.31
CA LYS A 332 -12.29 2.65 -17.23
C LYS A 332 -12.88 3.02 -18.57
N ASN A 333 -12.16 3.84 -19.36
CA ASN A 333 -12.63 4.32 -20.66
C ASN A 333 -12.77 3.17 -21.69
N LEU A 334 -12.03 2.07 -21.50
CA LEU A 334 -12.16 0.82 -22.24
C LEU A 334 -13.30 -0.07 -21.73
N GLY A 335 -13.99 0.29 -20.65
CA GLY A 335 -15.14 -0.45 -20.11
C GLY A 335 -14.81 -1.45 -19.01
N TYR A 336 -13.54 -1.56 -18.59
CA TYR A 336 -13.16 -2.48 -17.51
C TYR A 336 -13.60 -1.97 -16.14
N ARG A 337 -13.91 -2.90 -15.23
CA ARG A 337 -14.43 -2.61 -13.88
C ARG A 337 -13.56 -3.15 -12.75
N SER A 338 -12.64 -4.04 -13.08
CA SER A 338 -11.72 -4.65 -12.10
C SER A 338 -10.29 -4.55 -12.57
N LEU A 339 -9.39 -4.13 -11.68
CA LEU A 339 -7.96 -4.01 -11.95
C LEU A 339 -7.18 -5.00 -11.09
N PHE A 340 -6.47 -5.91 -11.72
CA PHE A 340 -5.59 -6.86 -11.05
C PHE A 340 -4.14 -6.36 -11.07
N THR A 341 -3.46 -6.45 -9.94
CA THR A 341 -2.07 -5.98 -9.80
C THR A 341 -1.16 -7.03 -9.19
N GLY A 342 0.16 -6.84 -9.36
CA GLY A 342 1.20 -7.64 -8.72
C GLY A 342 1.63 -7.14 -7.33
N LEU A 343 0.91 -6.19 -6.71
CA LEU A 343 1.25 -5.65 -5.38
C LEU A 343 1.29 -6.75 -4.32
N GLY A 344 2.27 -6.66 -3.42
CA GLY A 344 2.53 -7.66 -2.37
C GLY A 344 3.51 -8.76 -2.78
N GLY A 345 3.81 -8.90 -4.08
CA GLY A 345 4.70 -9.95 -4.57
C GLY A 345 6.15 -9.78 -4.14
N ASP A 346 6.63 -8.55 -4.02
CA ASP A 346 7.98 -8.25 -3.53
C ASP A 346 8.10 -8.56 -2.03
N GLU A 347 7.15 -8.12 -1.23
CA GLU A 347 7.12 -8.34 0.22
C GLU A 347 6.98 -9.82 0.56
N LEU A 348 6.16 -10.55 -0.18
CA LEU A 348 5.95 -12.00 0.00
C LEU A 348 7.22 -12.80 -0.31
N ASN A 349 7.91 -12.45 -1.39
CA ASN A 349 8.95 -13.28 -2.01
C ASN A 349 10.38 -12.71 -1.84
N ALA A 350 10.57 -11.68 -1.04
CA ALA A 350 11.85 -10.98 -0.85
C ALA A 350 12.41 -10.42 -2.18
N GLY A 351 11.65 -9.52 -2.82
CA GLY A 351 11.89 -9.10 -4.21
C GLY A 351 12.67 -7.81 -4.42
N GLU A 352 12.84 -6.96 -3.41
CA GLU A 352 13.52 -5.67 -3.55
C GLU A 352 15.05 -5.80 -3.38
N TYR A 353 15.79 -4.77 -3.84
CA TYR A 353 17.26 -4.78 -3.82
C TYR A 353 17.86 -4.75 -2.43
N ASP A 354 17.21 -4.14 -1.46
CA ASP A 354 17.68 -4.03 -0.09
C ASP A 354 17.45 -5.30 0.73
N TYR A 355 16.57 -6.18 0.31
CA TYR A 355 16.32 -7.48 0.97
C TYR A 355 17.57 -8.35 1.08
N PHE A 356 18.55 -8.17 0.18
CA PHE A 356 19.84 -8.85 0.31
C PHE A 356 20.56 -8.53 1.62
N PHE A 357 20.49 -7.30 2.10
CA PHE A 357 21.18 -6.91 3.33
C PHE A 357 20.60 -7.61 4.57
N TYR A 358 19.29 -7.77 4.61
CA TYR A 358 18.59 -8.47 5.69
C TYR A 358 18.83 -9.98 5.59
N PHE A 359 18.86 -10.53 4.40
CA PHE A 359 19.26 -11.91 4.16
C PHE A 359 20.71 -12.18 4.61
N PHE A 360 21.64 -11.29 4.29
CA PHE A 360 23.03 -11.41 4.74
C PHE A 360 23.14 -11.30 6.26
N ALA A 361 22.32 -10.46 6.90
CA ALA A 361 22.25 -10.37 8.35
C ALA A 361 21.72 -11.68 8.97
N ASP A 362 20.72 -12.35 8.37
CA ASP A 362 20.25 -13.68 8.79
C ASP A 362 21.37 -14.72 8.71
N LEU A 363 22.10 -14.78 7.59
CA LEU A 363 23.23 -15.70 7.43
C LEU A 363 24.33 -15.46 8.46
N LYS A 364 24.63 -14.19 8.73
CA LYS A 364 25.63 -13.80 9.75
C LYS A 364 25.18 -14.20 11.14
N HIS A 365 23.94 -13.90 11.51
CA HIS A 365 23.37 -14.26 12.80
C HIS A 365 23.38 -15.78 13.01
N ARG A 366 22.99 -16.56 12.00
CA ARG A 366 22.97 -18.02 12.03
C ARG A 366 24.35 -18.67 11.85
N LYS A 367 25.43 -17.87 11.84
CA LYS A 367 26.85 -18.31 11.70
C LYS A 367 27.12 -19.13 10.43
N LYS A 368 26.39 -18.87 9.35
CA LYS A 368 26.56 -19.52 8.02
C LYS A 368 27.61 -18.74 7.18
N ASP A 369 28.81 -18.52 7.73
CA ASP A 369 29.82 -17.62 7.12
C ASP A 369 30.32 -18.08 5.74
N ALA A 370 30.33 -19.38 5.45
CA ALA A 370 30.71 -19.88 4.12
C ALA A 370 29.66 -19.51 3.07
N LEU A 371 28.37 -19.74 3.37
CA LEU A 371 27.26 -19.38 2.51
C LEU A 371 27.16 -17.86 2.34
N LEU A 372 27.35 -17.09 3.42
CA LEU A 372 27.36 -15.63 3.38
C LEU A 372 28.39 -15.10 2.38
N ARG A 373 29.62 -15.63 2.38
CA ARG A 373 30.66 -15.23 1.41
C ARG A 373 30.23 -15.54 -0.02
N GLN A 374 29.72 -16.75 -0.25
CA GLN A 374 29.22 -17.18 -1.57
C GLN A 374 28.09 -16.28 -2.07
N GLU A 375 27.12 -15.96 -1.23
CA GLU A 375 25.96 -15.14 -1.59
C GLU A 375 26.34 -13.67 -1.85
N ILE A 376 27.26 -13.08 -1.09
CA ILE A 376 27.79 -11.73 -1.35
C ILE A 376 28.52 -11.70 -2.70
N GLU A 377 29.35 -12.69 -3.03
CA GLU A 377 30.03 -12.78 -4.30
C GLU A 377 29.07 -12.94 -5.48
N ALA A 378 28.04 -13.77 -5.33
CA ALA A 378 26.99 -13.96 -6.32
C ALA A 378 26.17 -12.67 -6.53
N TRP A 379 25.81 -11.99 -5.44
CA TRP A 379 25.10 -10.71 -5.50
C TRP A 379 25.93 -9.64 -6.23
N ILE A 380 27.25 -9.56 -6.00
CA ILE A 380 28.14 -8.62 -6.70
C ILE A 380 28.15 -8.91 -8.21
N ARG A 381 28.19 -10.19 -8.62
CA ARG A 381 28.22 -10.58 -10.04
C ARG A 381 26.90 -10.36 -10.76
N ASN A 382 25.78 -10.67 -10.10
CA ASN A 382 24.49 -10.87 -10.77
C ASN A 382 23.65 -9.61 -10.91
N HIS A 383 23.93 -8.56 -10.15
CA HIS A 383 23.10 -7.35 -10.19
C HIS A 383 23.91 -6.11 -10.48
N ASN A 384 23.61 -5.44 -11.58
CA ASN A 384 24.02 -4.05 -11.80
C ASN A 384 22.93 -3.14 -11.25
N HIS A 385 23.19 -2.49 -10.12
CA HIS A 385 22.32 -1.43 -9.64
C HIS A 385 22.75 -0.10 -10.25
N PRO A 386 21.85 0.70 -10.80
CA PRO A 386 22.23 1.95 -11.48
C PRO A 386 22.94 2.96 -10.57
N ILE A 387 22.71 2.91 -9.25
CA ILE A 387 23.21 3.91 -8.29
C ILE A 387 24.23 3.28 -7.31
N PHE A 388 24.02 2.04 -6.84
CA PHE A 388 24.88 1.43 -5.84
C PHE A 388 26.06 0.67 -6.47
N GLN A 389 27.28 1.10 -6.20
CA GLN A 389 28.46 0.26 -6.45
C GLN A 389 28.49 -0.89 -5.45
N LYS A 390 28.12 -2.08 -5.90
CA LYS A 390 28.12 -3.28 -5.08
C LYS A 390 29.54 -3.68 -4.73
N SER A 391 29.77 -3.88 -3.46
CA SER A 391 31.06 -4.32 -2.94
C SER A 391 30.88 -5.13 -1.66
N LYS A 392 31.87 -5.96 -1.37
CA LYS A 392 31.94 -6.66 -0.08
C LYS A 392 31.93 -5.68 1.10
N HIS A 393 32.56 -4.51 0.94
CA HIS A 393 32.57 -3.46 1.96
C HIS A 393 31.15 -2.94 2.25
N LEU A 394 30.38 -2.64 1.21
CA LEU A 394 28.97 -2.22 1.36
C LEU A 394 28.14 -3.29 2.07
N ALA A 395 28.24 -4.55 1.63
CA ALA A 395 27.50 -5.66 2.27
C ALA A 395 27.83 -5.78 3.76
N MET A 396 29.13 -5.79 4.11
CA MET A 396 29.58 -5.90 5.50
C MET A 396 29.17 -4.70 6.36
N SER A 397 29.20 -3.48 5.79
CA SER A 397 28.72 -2.27 6.47
C SER A 397 27.22 -2.36 6.81
N GLN A 398 26.40 -2.83 5.87
CA GLN A 398 24.96 -3.00 6.12
C GLN A 398 24.67 -4.12 7.13
N ILE A 399 25.39 -5.24 7.03
CA ILE A 399 25.29 -6.33 8.04
C ILE A 399 25.61 -5.78 9.43
N TYR A 400 26.71 -5.02 9.56
CA TYR A 400 27.10 -4.44 10.85
C TYR A 400 26.04 -3.51 11.40
N LYS A 401 25.48 -2.61 10.57
CA LYS A 401 24.41 -1.71 10.99
C LYS A 401 23.16 -2.46 11.50
N LEU A 402 22.79 -3.56 10.86
CA LEU A 402 21.65 -4.38 11.29
C LEU A 402 21.96 -5.18 12.56
N THR A 403 23.09 -5.88 12.60
CA THR A 403 23.44 -6.77 13.70
C THR A 403 23.92 -6.06 14.96
N SER A 404 24.22 -4.75 14.90
CA SER A 404 24.57 -3.91 16.05
C SER A 404 23.36 -3.26 16.73
N GLN A 405 22.14 -3.47 16.24
CA GLN A 405 20.94 -2.96 16.88
C GLN A 405 20.66 -3.69 18.21
N SER A 406 19.83 -3.07 19.05
CA SER A 406 19.59 -3.49 20.44
C SER A 406 18.98 -4.88 20.60
N ALA A 407 18.27 -5.38 19.60
CA ALA A 407 17.70 -6.73 19.61
C ALA A 407 17.95 -7.42 18.27
N ILE A 408 18.09 -8.75 18.32
CA ILE A 408 18.21 -9.61 17.14
C ILE A 408 16.94 -9.46 16.28
N GLY A 409 17.13 -9.38 14.97
CA GLY A 409 16.02 -9.21 14.03
C GLY A 409 15.48 -7.80 13.91
N ASN A 410 15.94 -6.82 14.69
CA ASN A 410 15.52 -5.43 14.53
C ASN A 410 15.98 -4.88 13.17
N CYS A 411 15.05 -4.19 12.50
CA CYS A 411 15.22 -3.64 11.16
C CYS A 411 14.95 -2.12 11.14
N ASN A 412 15.40 -1.39 12.17
CA ASN A 412 15.23 0.06 12.20
C ASN A 412 16.05 0.73 11.09
N PRO A 413 15.52 1.78 10.45
CA PRO A 413 16.20 2.46 9.36
C PRO A 413 17.48 3.17 9.82
N ASP A 414 18.38 3.40 8.88
CA ASP A 414 19.58 4.20 9.14
C ASP A 414 19.20 5.66 9.40
N ILE A 415 19.43 6.13 10.61
CA ILE A 415 19.16 7.51 11.03
C ILE A 415 19.85 8.53 10.11
N GLY A 416 21.06 8.23 9.63
CA GLY A 416 21.78 9.11 8.71
C GLY A 416 21.02 9.35 7.40
N LEU A 417 20.29 8.36 6.90
CA LEU A 417 19.43 8.53 5.73
C LEU A 417 18.18 9.37 6.04
N LEU A 418 17.61 9.23 7.24
CA LEU A 418 16.46 10.01 7.68
C LEU A 418 16.83 11.52 7.80
N TYR A 419 18.02 11.84 8.28
CA TYR A 419 18.48 13.21 8.45
C TYR A 419 19.14 13.83 7.20
N LYS A 420 19.21 13.10 6.08
CA LYS A 420 19.88 13.55 4.85
C LYS A 420 19.45 14.95 4.40
N TYR A 421 18.16 15.24 4.52
CA TYR A 421 17.57 16.52 4.10
C TYR A 421 17.11 17.42 5.26
N GLN A 422 17.52 17.13 6.50
CA GLN A 422 17.13 17.92 7.67
C GLN A 422 17.40 19.44 7.51
N LYS A 423 18.50 19.82 6.83
CA LYS A 423 18.88 21.22 6.63
C LYS A 423 17.90 22.04 5.77
N ILE A 424 17.08 21.38 4.94
CA ILE A 424 16.07 22.10 4.16
C ILE A 424 14.82 22.47 4.98
N LEU A 425 14.67 21.94 6.19
CA LEU A 425 13.54 22.25 7.06
C LEU A 425 13.75 23.60 7.75
N HIS A 426 12.64 24.26 8.09
CA HIS A 426 12.65 25.40 8.99
C HIS A 426 13.17 25.00 10.37
N SER A 427 13.81 25.92 11.09
CA SER A 427 14.43 25.66 12.41
C SER A 427 13.53 24.91 13.38
N ASP A 428 12.24 25.24 13.40
CA ASP A 428 11.24 24.68 14.32
C ASP A 428 10.87 23.22 13.99
N LEU A 429 11.24 22.72 12.81
CA LEU A 429 10.96 21.36 12.34
C LEU A 429 12.19 20.46 12.25
N THR A 430 13.36 20.96 12.67
CA THR A 430 14.63 20.20 12.54
C THR A 430 14.78 19.08 13.57
N ASP A 431 14.06 19.13 14.70
CA ASP A 431 14.01 18.02 15.62
C ASP A 431 13.07 16.93 15.07
N LEU A 432 13.63 15.79 14.64
CA LEU A 432 12.92 14.66 14.07
C LEU A 432 12.75 13.48 15.05
N THR A 433 13.10 13.64 16.31
CA THR A 433 13.10 12.54 17.30
C THR A 433 11.73 11.89 17.48
N ASP A 434 10.64 12.66 17.39
CA ASP A 434 9.25 12.21 17.53
C ASP A 434 8.68 11.54 16.26
N VAL A 435 9.43 11.55 15.15
CA VAL A 435 9.03 10.95 13.87
C VAL A 435 9.97 9.84 13.40
N ILE A 436 11.02 9.53 14.14
CA ILE A 436 11.91 8.40 13.82
C ILE A 436 11.13 7.09 13.96
N PRO A 437 11.02 6.30 12.87
CA PRO A 437 10.34 5.01 12.96
C PRO A 437 11.12 4.04 13.85
N THR A 438 10.40 3.34 14.73
CA THR A 438 10.96 2.26 15.54
C THR A 438 10.17 1.00 15.27
N TYR A 439 10.85 -0.04 14.81
CA TYR A 439 10.27 -1.35 14.55
C TYR A 439 10.72 -2.36 15.59
N HIS A 440 9.79 -3.19 16.02
CA HIS A 440 10.05 -4.26 16.97
C HIS A 440 10.13 -5.59 16.24
N ALA A 441 11.18 -6.34 16.51
CA ALA A 441 11.35 -7.68 15.95
C ALA A 441 10.25 -8.61 16.47
N THR A 442 9.61 -9.33 15.56
CA THR A 442 8.62 -10.38 15.86
C THR A 442 9.20 -11.79 15.67
N SER A 443 10.43 -11.89 15.15
CA SER A 443 11.21 -13.11 14.98
C SER A 443 12.71 -12.80 15.06
N ASP A 444 13.56 -13.83 15.07
CA ASP A 444 15.00 -13.70 14.98
C ASP A 444 15.53 -13.51 13.54
N SER A 445 14.65 -13.56 12.54
CA SER A 445 15.00 -13.33 11.13
C SER A 445 14.86 -11.87 10.75
N TYR A 446 15.96 -11.24 10.34
CA TYR A 446 15.99 -9.89 9.81
C TYR A 446 15.17 -9.78 8.52
N LEU A 447 15.29 -10.77 7.62
CA LEU A 447 14.55 -10.78 6.35
C LEU A 447 13.04 -10.84 6.58
N LEU A 448 12.57 -11.69 7.47
CA LEU A 448 11.15 -11.83 7.78
C LEU A 448 10.59 -10.56 8.43
N ASN A 449 11.31 -10.00 9.41
CA ASN A 449 10.88 -8.76 10.07
C ASN A 449 10.86 -7.58 9.10
N HIS A 450 11.85 -7.47 8.19
CA HIS A 450 11.86 -6.45 7.15
C HIS A 450 10.66 -6.60 6.21
N SER A 451 10.39 -7.81 5.71
CA SER A 451 9.23 -8.12 4.88
C SER A 451 7.91 -7.70 5.55
N ARG A 452 7.74 -7.99 6.85
CA ARG A 452 6.56 -7.58 7.63
C ARG A 452 6.47 -6.07 7.83
N ASN A 453 7.60 -5.40 8.07
CA ASN A 453 7.63 -3.94 8.18
C ASN A 453 7.22 -3.28 6.84
N GLU A 454 7.76 -3.76 5.70
CA GLU A 454 7.38 -3.28 4.37
C GLU A 454 5.88 -3.50 4.10
N LEU A 455 5.34 -4.63 4.51
CA LEU A 455 3.95 -5.01 4.32
C LEU A 455 2.97 -4.18 5.16
N LEU A 456 3.31 -3.86 6.40
CA LEU A 456 2.35 -3.34 7.38
C LEU A 456 2.60 -1.89 7.82
N GLN A 457 3.82 -1.37 7.64
CA GLN A 457 4.23 -0.11 8.28
C GLN A 457 4.98 0.87 7.36
N THR A 458 5.47 0.41 6.21
CA THR A 458 6.28 1.27 5.34
C THR A 458 5.73 1.37 3.91
N THR A 459 6.21 0.58 2.99
CA THR A 459 5.91 0.74 1.55
C THR A 459 4.47 0.36 1.21
N MET A 460 4.01 -0.82 1.64
CA MET A 460 2.72 -1.36 1.21
C MET A 460 1.50 -0.53 1.66
N PRO A 461 1.41 0.00 2.90
CA PRO A 461 0.27 0.82 3.30
C PRO A 461 0.07 2.05 2.41
N CYS A 462 1.15 2.73 2.02
CA CYS A 462 1.04 3.89 1.14
C CYS A 462 0.70 3.49 -0.31
N CYS A 463 1.22 2.34 -0.80
CA CYS A 463 0.91 1.79 -2.11
C CYS A 463 -0.57 1.39 -2.22
N LEU A 464 -1.08 0.67 -1.23
CA LEU A 464 -2.49 0.25 -1.17
C LEU A 464 -3.43 1.45 -1.10
N ARG A 465 -3.10 2.45 -0.29
CA ARG A 465 -3.88 3.68 -0.22
C ARG A 465 -3.93 4.40 -1.57
N ALA A 466 -2.78 4.58 -2.23
CA ALA A 466 -2.71 5.26 -3.53
C ALA A 466 -3.44 4.46 -4.63
N SER A 467 -3.27 3.13 -4.68
CA SER A 467 -4.01 2.25 -5.59
C SER A 467 -5.52 2.36 -5.37
N ASN A 468 -5.96 2.20 -4.12
CA ASN A 468 -7.37 2.27 -3.76
C ASN A 468 -8.01 3.62 -4.13
N LEU A 469 -7.32 4.74 -3.87
CA LEU A 469 -7.85 6.07 -4.17
C LEU A 469 -7.92 6.34 -5.68
N ASN A 470 -6.91 5.92 -6.46
CA ASN A 470 -6.93 6.01 -7.92
C ASN A 470 -8.09 5.20 -8.51
N SER A 471 -8.22 3.96 -8.09
CA SER A 471 -9.26 3.05 -8.58
C SER A 471 -10.66 3.50 -8.15
N ALA A 472 -10.80 3.99 -6.92
CA ALA A 472 -12.06 4.56 -6.42
C ALA A 472 -12.48 5.82 -7.19
N ALA A 473 -11.53 6.68 -7.59
CA ALA A 473 -11.79 7.85 -8.43
C ALA A 473 -12.41 7.47 -9.78
N MET A 474 -12.07 6.31 -10.31
CA MET A 474 -12.55 5.78 -11.58
C MET A 474 -13.74 4.81 -11.43
N GLY A 475 -14.12 4.43 -10.21
CA GLY A 475 -15.16 3.43 -9.96
C GLY A 475 -14.72 2.00 -10.34
N ILE A 476 -13.42 1.73 -10.33
CA ILE A 476 -12.81 0.42 -10.59
C ILE A 476 -12.52 -0.26 -9.25
N SER A 477 -12.66 -1.60 -9.20
CA SER A 477 -12.31 -2.40 -8.03
C SER A 477 -10.90 -2.98 -8.17
N ASP A 478 -10.04 -2.78 -7.15
CA ASP A 478 -8.69 -3.35 -7.11
C ASP A 478 -8.70 -4.77 -6.56
N PHE A 479 -7.87 -5.62 -7.15
CA PHE A 479 -7.60 -6.98 -6.70
C PHE A 479 -6.09 -7.24 -6.64
N HIS A 480 -5.63 -7.73 -5.49
CA HIS A 480 -4.22 -7.97 -5.18
C HIS A 480 -3.99 -9.43 -4.80
N PRO A 481 -3.80 -10.37 -5.76
CA PRO A 481 -3.74 -11.80 -5.46
C PRO A 481 -2.62 -12.21 -4.50
N PHE A 482 -1.49 -11.50 -4.47
CA PHE A 482 -0.42 -11.78 -3.52
C PHE A 482 -0.78 -11.40 -2.08
N LEU A 483 -1.72 -10.46 -1.89
CA LEU A 483 -2.20 -10.07 -0.56
C LEU A 483 -3.29 -11.03 -0.07
N ASP A 484 -3.01 -12.31 -0.13
CA ASP A 484 -3.75 -13.35 0.57
C ASP A 484 -2.95 -13.77 1.81
N TYR A 485 -3.55 -13.62 2.99
CA TYR A 485 -2.83 -13.87 4.25
C TYR A 485 -2.26 -15.30 4.33
N ARG A 486 -2.93 -16.27 3.70
CA ARG A 486 -2.49 -17.67 3.67
C ARG A 486 -1.16 -17.83 2.93
N LEU A 487 -0.92 -17.02 1.88
CA LEU A 487 0.37 -17.00 1.16
C LEU A 487 1.48 -16.48 2.07
N PHE A 488 1.24 -15.40 2.82
CA PHE A 488 2.23 -14.88 3.76
C PHE A 488 2.50 -15.89 4.90
N GLU A 489 1.45 -16.48 5.45
CA GLU A 489 1.59 -17.53 6.45
C GLU A 489 2.37 -18.75 5.94
N LEU A 490 2.15 -19.17 4.69
CA LEU A 490 2.92 -20.22 4.04
C LEU A 490 4.40 -19.82 3.89
N MET A 491 4.64 -18.63 3.36
CA MET A 491 5.98 -18.14 3.08
C MET A 491 6.78 -17.79 4.34
N ASP A 492 6.14 -17.52 5.47
CA ASP A 492 6.82 -17.38 6.75
C ASP A 492 7.56 -18.67 7.14
N GLY A 493 7.05 -19.85 6.74
CA GLY A 493 7.70 -21.15 6.92
C GLY A 493 8.88 -21.41 5.98
N VAL A 494 9.05 -20.61 4.91
CA VAL A 494 10.14 -20.79 3.94
C VAL A 494 11.43 -20.11 4.44
N PRO A 495 12.54 -20.86 4.60
CA PRO A 495 13.82 -20.29 5.03
C PRO A 495 14.32 -19.17 4.10
N SER A 496 15.02 -18.18 4.67
CA SER A 496 15.56 -17.04 3.90
C SER A 496 16.47 -17.47 2.75
N GLU A 497 17.23 -18.57 2.92
CA GLU A 497 18.11 -19.17 1.91
C GLU A 497 17.38 -19.79 0.71
N GLN A 498 16.06 -20.02 0.83
CA GLN A 498 15.25 -20.48 -0.27
C GLN A 498 14.56 -19.31 -1.01
N LYS A 499 14.34 -18.19 -0.31
CA LYS A 499 13.75 -16.96 -0.88
C LYS A 499 14.78 -16.19 -1.70
N ILE A 500 16.03 -16.11 -1.21
CA ILE A 500 17.16 -15.50 -1.91
C ILE A 500 18.25 -16.56 -2.05
N GLN A 501 18.74 -16.79 -3.26
CA GLN A 501 19.72 -17.83 -3.54
C GLN A 501 20.59 -17.45 -4.72
N ASN A 502 21.90 -17.72 -4.62
CA ASN A 502 22.89 -17.42 -5.67
C ASN A 502 22.88 -15.94 -6.10
N GLY A 503 22.66 -15.02 -5.15
CA GLY A 503 22.53 -13.60 -5.43
C GLY A 503 21.29 -13.24 -6.26
N ILE A 504 20.21 -14.02 -6.21
CA ILE A 504 18.96 -13.82 -6.95
C ILE A 504 17.80 -13.78 -5.96
N THR A 505 16.99 -12.73 -6.05
CA THR A 505 15.75 -12.55 -5.29
C THR A 505 14.61 -13.40 -5.83
N LYS A 506 13.57 -13.64 -5.01
CA LYS A 506 12.38 -14.43 -5.40
C LYS A 506 12.71 -15.85 -5.86
N ALA A 507 13.82 -16.43 -5.39
CA ALA A 507 14.31 -17.70 -5.89
C ALA A 507 13.29 -18.83 -5.72
N PHE A 508 12.56 -18.88 -4.60
CA PHE A 508 11.49 -19.83 -4.36
C PHE A 508 10.34 -19.67 -5.37
N ALA A 509 9.81 -18.45 -5.51
CA ALA A 509 8.73 -18.15 -6.45
C ALA A 509 9.13 -18.43 -7.90
N ARG A 510 10.37 -18.12 -8.28
CA ARG A 510 10.90 -18.45 -9.63
C ARG A 510 10.88 -19.95 -9.90
N ARG A 511 11.19 -20.79 -8.92
CA ARG A 511 11.08 -22.25 -9.07
C ARG A 511 9.62 -22.68 -9.18
N ALA A 512 8.75 -22.15 -8.34
CA ALA A 512 7.31 -22.42 -8.38
C ALA A 512 6.65 -22.04 -9.71
N TYR A 513 7.10 -20.95 -10.35
CA TYR A 513 6.56 -20.49 -11.64
C TYR A 513 7.13 -21.21 -12.87
N LYS A 514 7.92 -22.28 -12.69
CA LYS A 514 8.42 -23.08 -13.81
C LYS A 514 7.24 -23.71 -14.57
N GLY A 515 7.20 -23.47 -15.87
CA GLY A 515 6.10 -23.92 -16.75
C GLY A 515 4.84 -23.05 -16.71
N LEU A 516 4.74 -22.08 -15.80
CA LEU A 516 3.66 -21.09 -15.77
C LEU A 516 4.04 -19.83 -16.56
N LEU A 517 5.26 -19.32 -16.35
CA LEU A 517 5.75 -18.09 -17.00
C LEU A 517 6.61 -18.42 -18.23
N PRO A 518 6.68 -17.50 -19.23
CA PRO A 518 7.73 -17.53 -20.23
C PRO A 518 9.10 -17.60 -19.56
N GLU A 519 9.99 -18.46 -20.07
CA GLU A 519 11.28 -18.71 -19.43
C GLU A 519 12.16 -17.44 -19.36
N ALA A 520 12.09 -16.57 -20.36
CA ALA A 520 12.76 -15.28 -20.37
C ALA A 520 12.32 -14.38 -19.20
N THR A 521 11.00 -14.30 -18.92
CA THR A 521 10.44 -13.56 -17.79
C THR A 521 10.82 -14.21 -16.46
N ARG A 522 10.70 -15.55 -16.36
CA ARG A 522 10.96 -16.30 -15.13
C ARG A 522 12.41 -16.21 -14.66
N THR A 523 13.37 -16.21 -15.61
CA THR A 523 14.81 -16.25 -15.31
C THR A 523 15.47 -14.87 -15.30
N ARG A 524 14.80 -13.83 -15.81
CA ARG A 524 15.32 -12.46 -15.80
C ARG A 524 15.56 -11.98 -14.36
N ILE A 525 16.81 -11.64 -14.05
CA ILE A 525 17.24 -11.17 -12.72
C ILE A 525 17.27 -9.66 -12.61
N THR A 526 17.32 -8.93 -13.73
CA THR A 526 17.28 -7.47 -13.72
C THR A 526 15.87 -6.98 -13.40
N LYS A 527 15.77 -6.00 -12.51
CA LYS A 527 14.53 -5.32 -12.16
C LYS A 527 14.67 -3.85 -12.51
N LYS A 528 13.82 -3.34 -13.42
CA LYS A 528 13.72 -1.89 -13.67
C LYS A 528 12.80 -1.27 -12.63
N GLY A 529 11.77 -1.99 -12.24
CA GLY A 529 10.71 -1.53 -11.35
C GLY A 529 9.72 -0.63 -12.08
N TRP A 530 8.48 -0.66 -11.64
CA TRP A 530 7.45 0.22 -12.16
C TRP A 530 7.66 1.64 -11.65
N ASN A 531 8.43 2.43 -12.43
CA ASN A 531 8.82 3.80 -12.09
C ASN A 531 8.44 4.78 -13.21
N ALA A 532 8.47 6.06 -12.90
CA ALA A 532 8.22 7.15 -13.82
C ALA A 532 9.44 8.09 -13.91
N PRO A 533 9.78 8.65 -15.09
CA PRO A 533 10.93 9.53 -15.27
C PRO A 533 10.68 10.95 -14.72
N ALA A 534 10.20 11.07 -13.49
CA ALA A 534 9.83 12.33 -12.86
C ALA A 534 11.02 13.33 -12.73
N HIS A 535 12.25 12.83 -12.67
CA HIS A 535 13.43 13.66 -12.65
C HIS A 535 13.53 14.52 -13.92
N GLN A 536 13.19 13.97 -15.10
CA GLN A 536 13.14 14.71 -16.36
C GLN A 536 11.96 15.68 -16.39
N TRP A 537 10.79 15.25 -15.93
CA TRP A 537 9.61 16.09 -15.90
C TRP A 537 9.80 17.37 -15.09
N PHE A 538 10.58 17.34 -14.01
CA PHE A 538 10.95 18.53 -13.25
C PHE A 538 12.07 19.35 -13.92
N ALA A 539 12.95 18.74 -14.70
CA ALA A 539 14.09 19.43 -15.29
C ALA A 539 13.71 20.25 -16.53
N ASP A 540 12.80 19.76 -17.33
CA ASP A 540 12.38 20.37 -18.61
C ASP A 540 11.22 21.37 -18.40
N GLN A 541 10.02 20.97 -18.79
CA GLN A 541 8.83 21.85 -18.74
C GLN A 541 8.45 22.21 -17.29
N GLY A 542 8.69 21.31 -16.34
CA GLY A 542 8.40 21.51 -14.92
C GLY A 542 9.37 22.46 -14.19
N ARG A 543 10.56 22.79 -14.77
CA ARG A 543 11.58 23.58 -14.07
C ARG A 543 11.08 24.95 -13.61
N LYS A 544 10.43 25.69 -14.51
CA LYS A 544 9.88 27.00 -14.19
C LYS A 544 8.79 26.89 -13.15
N LYS A 545 7.82 25.98 -13.36
CA LYS A 545 6.71 25.76 -12.40
C LYS A 545 7.22 25.35 -11.01
N LEU A 546 8.27 24.52 -10.93
CA LEU A 546 8.91 24.15 -9.67
C LEU A 546 9.52 25.37 -8.94
N LEU A 547 10.30 26.19 -9.66
CA LEU A 547 10.91 27.38 -9.08
C LEU A 547 9.84 28.42 -8.66
N ASP A 548 8.81 28.61 -9.46
CA ASP A 548 7.67 29.49 -9.15
C ASP A 548 6.91 29.01 -7.91
N LEU A 549 6.69 27.67 -7.78
CA LEU A 549 6.00 27.09 -6.63
C LEU A 549 6.78 27.32 -5.33
N ILE A 550 8.07 26.96 -5.29
CA ILE A 550 8.89 27.09 -4.07
C ILE A 550 9.21 28.54 -3.70
N SER A 551 9.10 29.47 -4.66
CA SER A 551 9.29 30.92 -4.44
C SER A 551 7.98 31.65 -4.19
N SER A 552 6.83 30.96 -4.27
CA SER A 552 5.53 31.59 -4.08
C SER A 552 5.34 32.04 -2.63
N ARG A 553 4.65 33.19 -2.47
CA ARG A 553 4.35 33.73 -1.12
C ARG A 553 3.65 32.68 -0.23
N GLN A 554 2.68 31.96 -0.79
CA GLN A 554 1.94 30.93 -0.06
C GLN A 554 2.84 29.81 0.46
N PHE A 555 3.80 29.34 -0.34
CA PHE A 555 4.77 28.31 0.05
C PHE A 555 5.69 28.83 1.17
N ILE A 556 6.22 30.04 1.03
CA ILE A 556 7.13 30.64 2.01
C ILE A 556 6.45 30.88 3.35
N GLU A 557 5.22 31.44 3.34
CA GLU A 557 4.47 31.76 4.55
C GLU A 557 4.03 30.52 5.36
N ARG A 558 4.08 29.31 4.76
CA ARG A 558 3.85 28.06 5.52
C ARG A 558 4.93 27.79 6.56
N GLY A 559 6.12 28.33 6.40
CA GLY A 559 7.23 28.17 7.37
C GLY A 559 7.72 26.72 7.51
N ILE A 560 7.54 25.86 6.48
CA ILE A 560 7.97 24.46 6.53
C ILE A 560 9.46 24.33 6.16
N TYR A 561 9.90 25.10 5.15
CA TYR A 561 11.20 24.93 4.56
C TYR A 561 12.09 26.17 4.68
N ASN A 562 13.39 25.93 4.86
CA ASN A 562 14.44 26.95 4.73
C ASN A 562 14.69 27.24 3.26
N GLN A 563 14.29 28.41 2.79
CA GLN A 563 14.35 28.79 1.39
C GLN A 563 15.75 28.70 0.79
N LYS A 564 16.77 29.18 1.51
CA LYS A 564 18.16 29.17 1.06
C LYS A 564 18.69 27.75 0.82
N GLU A 565 18.46 26.86 1.77
CA GLU A 565 18.92 25.46 1.67
C GLU A 565 18.12 24.67 0.64
N LEU A 566 16.81 24.93 0.55
CA LEU A 566 15.95 24.32 -0.47
C LEU A 566 16.40 24.67 -1.89
N HIS A 567 16.63 25.96 -2.18
CA HIS A 567 17.13 26.39 -3.49
C HIS A 567 18.49 25.79 -3.83
N LYS A 568 19.37 25.56 -2.85
CA LYS A 568 20.65 24.85 -3.09
C LYS A 568 20.40 23.40 -3.57
N VAL A 569 19.50 22.67 -2.91
CA VAL A 569 19.18 21.28 -3.27
C VAL A 569 18.55 21.22 -4.66
N VAL A 570 17.59 22.10 -4.97
CA VAL A 570 16.94 22.16 -6.29
C VAL A 570 17.94 22.49 -7.39
N ASN A 571 18.81 23.49 -7.18
CA ASN A 571 19.86 23.84 -8.14
C ASN A 571 20.91 22.74 -8.31
N GLN A 572 21.23 22.00 -7.24
CA GLN A 572 22.12 20.85 -7.32
C GLN A 572 21.48 19.73 -8.14
N HIS A 573 20.20 19.48 -7.97
CA HIS A 573 19.46 18.51 -8.77
C HIS A 573 19.57 18.80 -10.27
N PHE A 574 19.31 20.04 -10.69
CA PHE A 574 19.44 20.43 -12.09
C PHE A 574 20.86 20.25 -12.64
N LYS A 575 21.89 20.65 -11.87
CA LYS A 575 23.29 20.44 -12.26
C LYS A 575 23.65 18.96 -12.42
N ILE A 576 23.09 18.08 -11.57
CA ILE A 576 23.31 16.63 -11.70
C ILE A 576 22.71 16.14 -13.02
N LEU A 577 21.48 16.52 -13.35
CA LEU A 577 20.83 16.12 -14.60
C LEU A 577 21.55 16.66 -15.82
N GLU A 578 21.91 17.96 -15.83
CA GLU A 578 22.68 18.60 -16.91
C GLU A 578 24.06 17.95 -17.13
N SER A 579 24.63 17.34 -16.08
CA SER A 579 25.93 16.67 -16.20
C SER A 579 25.89 15.32 -16.93
N GLY A 580 24.69 14.74 -17.10
CA GLY A 580 24.51 13.40 -17.65
C GLY A 580 25.14 12.27 -16.81
N LYS A 581 25.62 12.56 -15.61
CA LYS A 581 26.25 11.56 -14.73
C LYS A 581 25.18 10.70 -14.06
N ASN A 582 25.40 9.40 -14.08
CA ASN A 582 24.54 8.44 -13.36
C ASN A 582 24.88 8.41 -11.86
N ILE A 583 24.52 9.49 -11.16
CA ILE A 583 24.67 9.64 -9.71
C ILE A 583 23.33 9.92 -9.07
N GLU A 584 23.21 9.63 -7.78
CA GLU A 584 21.99 9.90 -7.02
C GLU A 584 21.62 11.40 -7.11
N ASN A 585 20.42 11.68 -7.59
CA ASN A 585 19.84 13.02 -7.67
C ASN A 585 18.86 13.27 -6.51
N HIS A 586 18.24 14.45 -6.49
CA HIS A 586 17.34 14.85 -5.41
C HIS A 586 15.84 14.71 -5.78
N MET A 587 15.51 13.93 -6.81
CA MET A 587 14.15 13.81 -7.34
C MET A 587 13.12 13.44 -6.26
N MET A 588 13.44 12.49 -5.38
CA MET A 588 12.49 12.01 -4.37
C MET A 588 12.10 13.09 -3.36
N VAL A 589 13.05 13.90 -2.89
CA VAL A 589 12.73 15.00 -1.97
C VAL A 589 12.00 16.14 -2.68
N ILE A 590 12.36 16.44 -3.92
CA ILE A 590 11.67 17.46 -4.73
C ILE A 590 10.22 17.01 -4.98
N TRP A 591 10.02 15.75 -5.37
CA TRP A 591 8.67 15.18 -5.49
C TRP A 591 7.85 15.38 -4.23
N GLN A 592 8.43 15.04 -3.10
CA GLN A 592 7.77 15.10 -1.79
C GLN A 592 7.34 16.54 -1.42
N ILE A 593 8.22 17.51 -1.67
CA ILE A 593 7.96 18.93 -1.45
C ILE A 593 6.80 19.41 -2.33
N VAL A 594 6.83 19.10 -3.62
CA VAL A 594 5.80 19.51 -4.59
C VAL A 594 4.46 18.85 -4.27
N SER A 595 4.46 17.53 -4.04
CA SER A 595 3.26 16.78 -3.72
C SER A 595 2.62 17.25 -2.40
N LEU A 596 3.43 17.51 -1.38
CA LEU A 596 2.96 18.05 -0.10
C LEU A 596 2.34 19.45 -0.28
N GLU A 597 2.99 20.36 -1.02
CA GLU A 597 2.47 21.72 -1.21
C GLU A 597 1.16 21.72 -2.00
N ILE A 598 1.06 20.95 -3.09
CA ILE A 598 -0.17 20.86 -3.88
C ILE A 598 -1.30 20.26 -3.04
N TRP A 599 -0.99 19.22 -2.24
CA TRP A 599 -1.94 18.65 -1.31
C TRP A 599 -2.42 19.66 -0.25
N LEU A 600 -1.51 20.42 0.36
CA LEU A 600 -1.86 21.46 1.34
C LEU A 600 -2.74 22.55 0.74
N ARG A 601 -2.50 22.95 -0.52
CA ARG A 601 -3.36 23.91 -1.25
C ARG A 601 -4.76 23.34 -1.44
N ASN A 602 -4.84 22.08 -1.84
CA ASN A 602 -6.12 21.40 -2.04
C ASN A 602 -6.92 21.24 -0.74
N MET A 603 -6.24 20.89 0.38
CA MET A 603 -6.90 20.76 1.68
C MET A 603 -7.36 22.09 2.28
N ALA A 604 -6.72 23.21 1.96
CA ALA A 604 -7.17 24.53 2.40
C ALA A 604 -8.52 24.94 1.77
N SER A 605 -8.93 24.28 0.69
CA SER A 605 -10.22 24.50 0.00
C SER A 605 -11.33 23.53 0.46
N VAL A 606 -11.03 22.56 1.30
CA VAL A 606 -11.98 21.61 1.90
C VAL A 606 -12.40 22.08 3.29
#